data_32da9f3e5e4d675ff2133ea460e99257
#
_entry.id   32da9f3e5e4d675ff2133ea460e99257
#
_cell.length_a   1.000
_cell.length_b   1.000
_cell.length_c   1.000
_cell.angle_alpha   90.00
_cell.angle_beta   90.00
_cell.angle_gamma   90.00
#
_symmetry.space_group_name_H-M   'P 1'
#
loop_
_entity.id
_entity.type
_entity.pdbx_description
1 polymer ?
#
loop_
_entity_poly.entity_id
_entity_poly.type
_entity_poly.pdbx_seq_one_letter_code
_entity_poly.pdbx_strand_id
1 'polypeptide(L)'
;WDPYNGVIVSEFTGKIAYEDLEQGQSFMVEIDEQTGFQEKVISEARNKKLIPTLLVYGKDNELIRSYNLPVGAHLMVDNGEKIKAGKVLVKIPRRSSKSGDITGGLPRITELLEARNPSNPAVVSEIDGVVSFGKIKRGNREIIIESKFGEVKKYLVKLSSQILVQENDFVRAGVPLSDGAITPDDILRIQGPAAVQQYLVNEIQEVYRLQGVKINDKHFEVVIRQMMRKVRVQDPGDTLFLEDQLIHTKDFILENDKLYGMKVVEDAGNSDSLKPGQIITPRQLRDENSLLKRNDQNLVVARDVITATATPVLQGITRASLQTKSFISAASFQETTKVLNEAAVAGKVDYLEGLKENVIVGHRIPAGTGMREYDHTIVGSKEDYNEMMANKEEYIY
;
A
#
# COMPACT_ATOMS: atom_id res chain seq x y z
N TRP A 1 -18.24 5.58 -26.76
CA TRP A 1 -17.54 5.98 -25.52
C TRP A 1 -17.91 7.43 -25.16
N ASP A 2 -18.47 7.64 -23.95
CA ASP A 2 -18.74 8.97 -23.39
C ASP A 2 -17.70 9.24 -22.28
N PRO A 3 -16.79 10.19 -22.47
CA PRO A 3 -15.76 10.49 -21.48
C PRO A 3 -16.31 11.18 -20.23
N TYR A 4 -17.50 11.81 -20.32
CA TYR A 4 -18.09 12.60 -19.24
C TYR A 4 -19.09 11.83 -18.40
N ASN A 5 -19.67 10.75 -18.94
CA ASN A 5 -20.69 9.96 -18.28
C ASN A 5 -20.32 8.47 -18.25
N GLY A 6 -20.52 7.84 -17.09
CA GLY A 6 -20.67 6.39 -16.99
C GLY A 6 -22.11 6.04 -17.34
N VAL A 7 -22.32 4.96 -18.08
CA VAL A 7 -23.67 4.54 -18.47
C VAL A 7 -24.03 3.18 -17.88
N ILE A 8 -25.26 3.04 -17.37
CA ILE A 8 -25.85 1.75 -17.05
C ILE A 8 -26.72 1.36 -18.21
N VAL A 9 -26.42 0.22 -18.83
CA VAL A 9 -27.11 -0.31 -20.00
C VAL A 9 -27.91 -1.55 -19.61
N SER A 10 -29.13 -1.69 -20.11
CA SER A 10 -29.92 -2.91 -19.87
C SER A 10 -29.32 -4.10 -20.61
N GLU A 11 -29.07 -5.18 -19.90
CA GLU A 11 -28.68 -6.47 -20.48
C GLU A 11 -29.89 -7.28 -20.98
N PHE A 12 -31.06 -6.95 -20.49
CA PHE A 12 -32.30 -7.71 -20.75
C PHE A 12 -33.38 -6.87 -21.40
N THR A 13 -34.24 -7.54 -22.11
CA THR A 13 -35.48 -6.94 -22.65
C THR A 13 -36.58 -7.10 -21.62
N GLY A 14 -37.23 -6.00 -21.22
CA GLY A 14 -38.22 -6.04 -20.17
C GLY A 14 -39.02 -4.76 -20.00
N LYS A 15 -39.78 -4.68 -18.93
CA LYS A 15 -40.50 -3.48 -18.49
C LYS A 15 -39.84 -2.87 -17.26
N ILE A 16 -39.66 -1.57 -17.26
CA ILE A 16 -39.08 -0.81 -16.15
C ILE A 16 -40.14 -0.53 -15.08
N ALA A 17 -39.77 -0.68 -13.82
CA ALA A 17 -40.51 -0.14 -12.69
C ALA A 17 -39.56 0.63 -11.75
N TYR A 18 -40.09 1.65 -11.14
CA TYR A 18 -39.40 2.47 -10.15
C TYR A 18 -39.72 1.95 -8.75
N GLU A 19 -38.70 1.76 -7.92
CA GLU A 19 -38.81 1.46 -6.50
C GLU A 19 -38.08 2.56 -5.70
N ASP A 20 -38.77 3.08 -4.70
CA ASP A 20 -38.28 4.20 -3.85
C ASP A 20 -37.90 5.48 -4.64
N LEU A 21 -38.49 5.66 -5.84
CA LEU A 21 -38.29 6.80 -6.71
C LEU A 21 -39.51 7.72 -6.67
N GLU A 22 -39.53 8.70 -5.76
CA GLU A 22 -40.58 9.68 -5.60
C GLU A 22 -40.09 11.08 -6.01
N GLN A 23 -40.87 11.77 -6.86
CA GLN A 23 -40.55 13.12 -7.30
C GLN A 23 -40.53 14.10 -6.12
N GLY A 24 -39.45 14.86 -6.00
CA GLY A 24 -39.25 15.83 -4.92
C GLY A 24 -38.70 15.23 -3.59
N GLN A 25 -38.58 13.91 -3.48
CA GLN A 25 -37.94 13.24 -2.36
C GLN A 25 -36.62 12.53 -2.74
N SER A 26 -36.66 11.72 -3.78
CA SER A 26 -35.51 10.92 -4.24
C SER A 26 -35.01 11.31 -5.62
N PHE A 27 -35.83 11.98 -6.47
CA PHE A 27 -35.39 12.58 -7.71
C PHE A 27 -36.02 13.94 -7.94
N MET A 28 -35.30 14.81 -8.67
CA MET A 28 -35.80 16.12 -9.14
C MET A 28 -35.79 16.15 -10.65
N VAL A 29 -36.69 16.94 -11.22
CA VAL A 29 -36.70 17.23 -12.65
C VAL A 29 -35.96 18.55 -12.85
N GLU A 30 -34.82 18.48 -13.49
CA GLU A 30 -34.02 19.65 -13.86
C GLU A 30 -34.16 19.92 -15.35
N ILE A 31 -34.10 21.16 -15.76
CA ILE A 31 -34.09 21.55 -17.17
C ILE A 31 -32.64 21.84 -17.53
N ASP A 32 -32.10 21.05 -18.47
CA ASP A 32 -30.76 21.31 -19.01
C ASP A 32 -30.75 22.65 -19.74
N GLU A 33 -29.99 23.60 -19.24
CA GLU A 33 -29.88 24.95 -19.81
C GLU A 33 -29.33 24.99 -21.25
N GLN A 34 -28.58 23.91 -21.65
CA GLN A 34 -28.00 23.85 -22.98
C GLN A 34 -28.93 23.21 -24.02
N THR A 35 -29.66 22.18 -23.63
CA THR A 35 -30.52 21.41 -24.55
C THR A 35 -31.99 21.73 -24.40
N GLY A 36 -32.42 22.35 -23.29
CA GLY A 36 -33.80 22.67 -22.99
C GLY A 36 -34.67 21.46 -22.67
N PHE A 37 -34.07 20.25 -22.57
CA PHE A 37 -34.79 19.02 -22.19
C PHE A 37 -34.91 18.87 -20.68
N GLN A 38 -36.00 18.29 -20.25
CA GLN A 38 -36.22 17.93 -18.83
C GLN A 38 -35.49 16.61 -18.55
N GLU A 39 -34.54 16.66 -17.62
CA GLU A 39 -33.83 15.51 -17.14
C GLU A 39 -34.22 15.16 -15.70
N LYS A 40 -34.37 13.87 -15.44
CA LYS A 40 -34.66 13.38 -14.08
C LYS A 40 -33.35 13.03 -13.40
N VAL A 41 -32.99 13.84 -12.40
CA VAL A 41 -31.74 13.68 -11.65
C VAL A 41 -32.02 13.12 -10.27
N ILE A 42 -31.32 12.07 -9.86
CA ILE A 42 -31.43 11.51 -8.53
C ILE A 42 -30.84 12.48 -7.51
N SER A 43 -31.67 12.92 -6.58
CA SER A 43 -31.27 13.80 -5.47
C SER A 43 -31.03 12.99 -4.20
N GLU A 44 -30.30 13.57 -3.26
CA GLU A 44 -30.14 12.97 -1.95
C GLU A 44 -31.50 12.93 -1.24
N ALA A 45 -31.98 11.72 -0.97
CA ALA A 45 -33.27 11.53 -0.32
C ALA A 45 -33.23 12.08 1.10
N ARG A 46 -34.19 12.96 1.44
CA ARG A 46 -34.35 13.48 2.82
C ARG A 46 -34.57 12.36 3.83
N ASN A 47 -35.19 11.27 3.39
CA ASN A 47 -35.39 10.08 4.18
C ASN A 47 -34.35 9.03 3.81
N LYS A 48 -33.34 8.85 4.67
CA LYS A 48 -32.20 7.90 4.49
C LYS A 48 -32.60 6.42 4.38
N LYS A 49 -33.89 6.10 4.47
CA LYS A 49 -34.40 4.72 4.29
C LYS A 49 -34.78 4.40 2.85
N LEU A 50 -34.95 5.42 2.02
CA LEU A 50 -35.32 5.24 0.61
C LEU A 50 -34.03 4.99 -0.20
N ILE A 51 -34.02 3.89 -0.93
CA ILE A 51 -32.89 3.52 -1.82
C ILE A 51 -33.44 3.56 -3.25
N PRO A 52 -33.16 4.64 -4.01
CA PRO A 52 -33.62 4.74 -5.39
C PRO A 52 -33.18 3.53 -6.21
N THR A 53 -34.09 2.72 -6.65
CA THR A 53 -33.79 1.49 -7.38
C THR A 53 -34.64 1.38 -8.64
N LEU A 54 -34.02 0.93 -9.72
CA LEU A 54 -34.63 0.67 -11.00
C LEU A 54 -34.81 -0.85 -11.17
N LEU A 55 -36.06 -1.31 -11.32
CA LEU A 55 -36.38 -2.73 -11.48
C LEU A 55 -36.67 -3.03 -12.94
N VAL A 56 -36.17 -4.15 -13.44
CA VAL A 56 -36.44 -4.67 -14.78
C VAL A 56 -37.24 -5.96 -14.65
N TYR A 57 -38.48 -5.93 -15.13
CA TYR A 57 -39.38 -7.09 -15.15
C TYR A 57 -39.41 -7.74 -16.52
N GLY A 58 -39.39 -9.04 -16.54
CA GLY A 58 -39.55 -9.85 -17.76
C GLY A 58 -40.97 -9.91 -18.29
N LYS A 59 -41.20 -10.75 -19.34
CA LYS A 59 -42.49 -10.94 -19.95
C LYS A 59 -43.54 -11.56 -19.01
N ASP A 60 -43.08 -12.36 -18.05
CA ASP A 60 -43.92 -13.09 -17.08
C ASP A 60 -44.02 -12.33 -15.75
N ASN A 61 -43.70 -11.06 -15.72
CA ASN A 61 -43.67 -10.21 -14.52
C ASN A 61 -42.66 -10.70 -13.44
N GLU A 62 -41.68 -11.48 -13.84
CA GLU A 62 -40.57 -11.86 -12.98
C GLU A 62 -39.55 -10.75 -12.89
N LEU A 63 -39.03 -10.48 -11.70
CA LEU A 63 -37.94 -9.54 -11.50
C LEU A 63 -36.63 -10.16 -12.04
N ILE A 64 -36.12 -9.62 -13.15
CA ILE A 64 -34.90 -10.10 -13.77
C ILE A 64 -33.68 -9.45 -13.12
N ARG A 65 -33.74 -8.14 -12.93
CA ARG A 65 -32.61 -7.39 -12.36
C ARG A 65 -33.04 -6.10 -11.68
N SER A 66 -32.29 -5.70 -10.64
CA SER A 66 -32.45 -4.43 -9.95
C SER A 66 -31.16 -3.61 -10.10
N TYR A 67 -31.28 -2.30 -10.33
CA TYR A 67 -30.17 -1.37 -10.42
C TYR A 67 -30.34 -0.28 -9.37
N ASN A 68 -29.41 -0.21 -8.40
CA ASN A 68 -29.40 0.87 -7.43
C ASN A 68 -28.84 2.14 -8.09
N LEU A 69 -29.50 3.26 -7.86
CA LEU A 69 -29.16 4.51 -8.50
C LEU A 69 -28.39 5.42 -7.55
N PRO A 70 -27.17 5.83 -7.93
CA PRO A 70 -26.41 6.78 -7.14
C PRO A 70 -26.97 8.21 -7.26
N VAL A 71 -26.74 9.02 -6.24
CA VAL A 71 -27.09 10.45 -6.24
C VAL A 71 -26.35 11.16 -7.38
N GLY A 72 -27.08 12.03 -8.11
CA GLY A 72 -26.57 12.74 -9.28
C GLY A 72 -26.65 11.91 -10.57
N ALA A 73 -27.23 10.73 -10.56
CA ALA A 73 -27.48 9.95 -11.76
C ALA A 73 -28.68 10.51 -12.55
N HIS A 74 -28.56 10.58 -13.87
CA HIS A 74 -29.60 11.05 -14.78
C HIS A 74 -30.38 9.85 -15.33
N LEU A 75 -31.69 9.79 -15.07
CA LEU A 75 -32.58 8.76 -15.58
C LEU A 75 -32.95 9.01 -17.04
N MET A 76 -32.70 8.02 -17.89
CA MET A 76 -32.97 8.08 -19.33
C MET A 76 -34.23 7.28 -19.74
N VAL A 77 -34.92 6.69 -18.78
CA VAL A 77 -36.11 5.84 -19.02
C VAL A 77 -37.23 6.19 -18.06
N ASP A 78 -38.46 6.04 -18.50
CA ASP A 78 -39.65 6.32 -17.71
C ASP A 78 -40.22 5.08 -17.02
N ASN A 79 -40.96 5.33 -15.94
CA ASN A 79 -41.66 4.23 -15.23
C ASN A 79 -42.69 3.55 -16.14
N GLY A 80 -42.61 2.22 -16.25
CA GLY A 80 -43.49 1.43 -17.10
C GLY A 80 -43.04 1.31 -18.54
N GLU A 81 -41.95 1.90 -18.94
CA GLU A 81 -41.40 1.82 -20.30
C GLU A 81 -40.89 0.43 -20.62
N LYS A 82 -41.16 -0.02 -21.87
CA LYS A 82 -40.64 -1.28 -22.40
C LYS A 82 -39.29 -1.05 -23.02
N ILE A 83 -38.27 -1.71 -22.52
CA ILE A 83 -36.87 -1.59 -22.95
C ILE A 83 -36.44 -2.84 -23.73
N LYS A 84 -35.45 -2.62 -24.63
CA LYS A 84 -34.70 -3.70 -25.28
C LYS A 84 -33.30 -3.77 -24.66
N ALA A 85 -32.71 -4.97 -24.72
CA ALA A 85 -31.30 -5.13 -24.38
C ALA A 85 -30.42 -4.13 -25.17
N GLY A 86 -29.47 -3.52 -24.51
CA GLY A 86 -28.60 -2.47 -25.07
C GLY A 86 -29.11 -1.03 -24.91
N LYS A 87 -30.31 -0.81 -24.35
CA LYS A 87 -30.79 0.56 -24.08
C LYS A 87 -30.08 1.14 -22.83
N VAL A 88 -29.64 2.38 -22.93
CA VAL A 88 -29.08 3.12 -21.78
C VAL A 88 -30.23 3.45 -20.83
N LEU A 89 -30.10 3.02 -19.57
CA LEU A 89 -31.08 3.24 -18.51
C LEU A 89 -30.76 4.50 -17.72
N VAL A 90 -29.47 4.70 -17.41
CA VAL A 90 -29.00 5.75 -16.53
C VAL A 90 -27.66 6.28 -17.05
N LYS A 91 -27.49 7.58 -17.01
CA LYS A 91 -26.19 8.24 -17.17
C LYS A 91 -25.72 8.71 -15.81
N ILE A 92 -24.53 8.34 -15.43
CA ILE A 92 -23.89 8.77 -14.21
C ILE A 92 -22.80 9.74 -14.60
N PRO A 93 -22.92 11.05 -14.35
CA PRO A 93 -21.86 11.99 -14.62
C PRO A 93 -20.61 11.48 -13.89
N ARG A 94 -19.54 11.28 -14.65
CA ARG A 94 -18.24 11.07 -14.04
C ARG A 94 -17.89 12.40 -13.38
N ARG A 95 -18.36 12.62 -12.17
CA ARG A 95 -17.83 13.70 -11.36
C ARG A 95 -16.33 13.55 -11.44
N SER A 96 -15.67 14.42 -12.19
CA SER A 96 -14.28 14.64 -11.87
C SER A 96 -14.32 14.87 -10.36
N SER A 97 -13.60 14.08 -9.59
CA SER A 97 -13.46 14.16 -8.14
C SER A 97 -13.13 15.58 -7.62
N LYS A 98 -13.28 16.53 -8.45
CA LYS A 98 -12.86 17.93 -8.46
C LYS A 98 -13.83 18.90 -7.82
N SER A 99 -15.11 18.57 -7.67
CA SER A 99 -16.09 19.50 -7.10
C SER A 99 -16.49 19.19 -5.67
N GLY A 100 -15.99 18.12 -5.08
CA GLY A 100 -16.42 17.65 -3.75
C GLY A 100 -15.51 18.03 -2.59
N ASP A 101 -14.25 18.38 -2.83
CA ASP A 101 -13.39 18.75 -1.71
C ASP A 101 -12.30 19.72 -2.13
N ILE A 102 -12.48 20.98 -1.77
CA ILE A 102 -11.49 22.05 -1.85
C ILE A 102 -10.26 21.75 -0.95
N THR A 103 -10.31 20.71 -0.13
CA THR A 103 -9.19 20.20 0.67
C THR A 103 -8.16 19.41 -0.16
N GLY A 104 -8.38 19.25 -1.46
CA GLY A 104 -7.54 18.51 -2.39
C GLY A 104 -6.21 19.14 -2.81
N GLY A 105 -5.78 20.21 -2.17
CA GLY A 105 -4.49 20.85 -2.46
C GLY A 105 -3.33 20.30 -1.63
N LEU A 106 -2.49 21.19 -1.09
CA LEU A 106 -1.37 20.86 -0.19
C LEU A 106 -1.75 19.94 0.98
N PRO A 107 -2.93 20.08 1.64
CA PRO A 107 -3.35 19.15 2.68
C PRO A 107 -3.42 17.69 2.24
N ARG A 108 -3.89 17.42 1.01
CA ARG A 108 -3.96 16.05 0.46
C ARG A 108 -2.58 15.47 0.23
N ILE A 109 -1.63 16.27 -0.26
CA ILE A 109 -0.23 15.83 -0.43
C ILE A 109 0.38 15.47 0.93
N THR A 110 0.16 16.30 1.95
CA THR A 110 0.65 16.03 3.30
C THR A 110 0.04 14.73 3.86
N GLU A 111 -1.25 14.51 3.65
CA GLU A 111 -1.95 13.29 4.05
C GLU A 111 -1.32 12.04 3.38
N LEU A 112 -1.07 12.10 2.07
CA LEU A 112 -0.47 11.00 1.31
C LEU A 112 0.97 10.75 1.73
N LEU A 113 1.81 11.80 1.86
CA LEU A 113 3.22 11.66 2.24
C LEU A 113 3.40 11.26 3.71
N GLU A 114 2.48 11.61 4.60
CA GLU A 114 2.48 11.15 5.99
C GLU A 114 1.78 9.80 6.17
N ALA A 115 1.29 9.18 5.09
CA ALA A 115 0.55 7.92 5.11
C ALA A 115 -0.58 7.94 6.16
N ARG A 116 -1.33 9.04 6.22
CA ARG A 116 -2.47 9.20 7.13
C ARG A 116 -3.71 8.58 6.51
N ASN A 117 -4.58 8.06 7.38
CA ASN A 117 -5.88 7.60 6.93
C ASN A 117 -6.72 8.80 6.51
N PRO A 118 -7.39 8.73 5.35
CA PRO A 118 -8.28 9.80 4.91
C PRO A 118 -9.46 9.97 5.87
N SER A 119 -10.03 11.17 5.90
CA SER A 119 -11.20 11.48 6.73
C SER A 119 -12.43 10.65 6.32
N ASN A 120 -12.55 10.35 5.03
CA ASN A 120 -13.61 9.53 4.46
C ASN A 120 -12.97 8.32 3.72
N PRO A 121 -12.61 7.25 4.43
CA PRO A 121 -12.01 6.08 3.79
C PRO A 121 -13.05 5.31 2.97
N ALA A 122 -12.68 4.94 1.76
CA ALA A 122 -13.45 4.00 0.96
C ALA A 122 -13.34 2.58 1.53
N VAL A 123 -14.43 1.83 1.49
CA VAL A 123 -14.38 0.39 1.77
C VAL A 123 -13.91 -0.32 0.51
N VAL A 124 -12.88 -1.14 0.63
CA VAL A 124 -12.22 -1.81 -0.51
C VAL A 124 -12.44 -3.31 -0.41
N SER A 125 -12.62 -3.99 -1.55
CA SER A 125 -12.68 -5.45 -1.58
C SER A 125 -11.31 -6.07 -1.31
N GLU A 126 -11.25 -7.05 -0.42
CA GLU A 126 -10.02 -7.81 -0.14
C GLU A 126 -9.86 -9.05 -1.02
N ILE A 127 -10.96 -9.54 -1.60
CA ILE A 127 -10.99 -10.75 -2.43
C ILE A 127 -11.65 -10.48 -3.78
N ASP A 128 -11.32 -11.32 -4.76
CA ASP A 128 -12.00 -11.35 -6.04
C ASP A 128 -13.31 -12.13 -5.89
N GLY A 129 -14.42 -11.56 -6.33
CA GLY A 129 -15.69 -12.27 -6.22
C GLY A 129 -16.88 -11.51 -6.76
N VAL A 130 -18.06 -12.12 -6.61
CA VAL A 130 -19.33 -11.57 -6.99
C VAL A 130 -19.98 -10.87 -5.79
N VAL A 131 -20.47 -9.66 -6.03
CA VAL A 131 -21.11 -8.83 -5.01
C VAL A 131 -22.55 -9.26 -4.80
N SER A 132 -22.97 -9.40 -3.56
CA SER A 132 -24.36 -9.51 -3.14
C SER A 132 -24.64 -8.57 -1.97
N PHE A 133 -25.87 -8.06 -1.89
CA PHE A 133 -26.26 -7.16 -0.81
C PHE A 133 -26.93 -7.92 0.34
N GLY A 134 -26.42 -7.72 1.53
CA GLY A 134 -26.99 -8.25 2.75
C GLY A 134 -27.98 -7.29 3.43
N LYS A 135 -28.31 -7.60 4.68
CA LYS A 135 -29.26 -6.83 5.49
C LYS A 135 -28.63 -5.51 5.97
N ILE A 136 -29.48 -4.50 6.13
CA ILE A 136 -29.09 -3.24 6.77
C ILE A 136 -29.03 -3.47 8.28
N LYS A 137 -27.83 -3.23 8.87
CA LYS A 137 -27.56 -3.35 10.30
C LYS A 137 -27.08 -2.02 10.89
N ARG A 138 -27.81 -1.48 11.84
CA ARG A 138 -27.42 -0.26 12.59
C ARG A 138 -26.96 0.91 11.71
N GLY A 139 -27.68 1.20 10.62
CA GLY A 139 -27.33 2.30 9.69
C GLY A 139 -26.19 2.01 8.72
N ASN A 140 -25.73 0.76 8.65
CA ASN A 140 -24.75 0.29 7.67
C ASN A 140 -25.39 -0.78 6.78
N ARG A 141 -25.09 -0.75 5.49
CA ARG A 141 -25.45 -1.81 4.54
C ARG A 141 -24.36 -2.86 4.52
N GLU A 142 -24.73 -4.11 4.63
CA GLU A 142 -23.82 -5.25 4.49
C GLU A 142 -23.64 -5.56 3.00
N ILE A 143 -22.39 -5.57 2.53
CA ILE A 143 -21.99 -6.02 1.21
C ILE A 143 -21.27 -7.34 1.40
N ILE A 144 -21.70 -8.37 0.70
CA ILE A 144 -21.13 -9.71 0.77
C ILE A 144 -20.43 -9.97 -0.56
N ILE A 145 -19.18 -10.38 -0.51
CA ILE A 145 -18.42 -10.79 -1.70
C ILE A 145 -18.11 -12.27 -1.57
N GLU A 146 -18.51 -13.02 -2.58
CA GLU A 146 -18.28 -14.45 -2.67
C GLU A 146 -17.28 -14.76 -3.77
N SER A 147 -16.16 -15.35 -3.38
CA SER A 147 -15.12 -15.80 -4.30
C SER A 147 -15.51 -17.08 -5.01
N LYS A 148 -14.97 -17.32 -6.20
CA LYS A 148 -15.10 -18.60 -6.93
C LYS A 148 -14.66 -19.83 -6.12
N PHE A 149 -13.83 -19.63 -5.11
CA PHE A 149 -13.34 -20.70 -4.22
C PHE A 149 -14.22 -20.93 -2.98
N GLY A 150 -15.36 -20.25 -2.86
CA GLY A 150 -16.27 -20.36 -1.72
C GLY A 150 -15.88 -19.51 -0.50
N GLU A 151 -14.86 -18.67 -0.61
CA GLU A 151 -14.55 -17.70 0.44
C GLU A 151 -15.57 -16.56 0.42
N VAL A 152 -16.15 -16.25 1.59
CA VAL A 152 -17.17 -15.21 1.73
C VAL A 152 -16.66 -14.15 2.70
N LYS A 153 -16.55 -12.89 2.22
CA LYS A 153 -16.23 -11.73 3.06
C LYS A 153 -17.39 -10.75 3.12
N LYS A 154 -17.61 -10.18 4.31
CA LYS A 154 -18.70 -9.26 4.60
C LYS A 154 -18.14 -7.89 4.95
N TYR A 155 -18.59 -6.87 4.24
CA TYR A 155 -18.20 -5.48 4.42
C TYR A 155 -19.39 -4.66 4.88
N LEU A 156 -19.16 -3.74 5.82
CA LEU A 156 -20.19 -2.84 6.32
C LEU A 156 -19.93 -1.44 5.77
N VAL A 157 -20.80 -0.98 4.89
CA VAL A 157 -20.73 0.35 4.28
C VAL A 157 -21.78 1.24 4.93
N LYS A 158 -21.39 2.45 5.31
CA LYS A 158 -22.34 3.43 5.89
C LYS A 158 -23.37 3.83 4.85
N LEU A 159 -24.65 3.98 5.24
CA LEU A 159 -25.72 4.44 4.34
C LEU A 159 -25.49 5.88 3.82
N SER A 160 -24.65 6.65 4.50
CA SER A 160 -24.25 7.99 4.05
C SER A 160 -23.21 7.98 2.92
N SER A 161 -22.50 6.84 2.73
CA SER A 161 -21.52 6.69 1.67
C SER A 161 -22.18 6.11 0.42
N GLN A 162 -21.86 6.66 -0.74
CA GLN A 162 -22.35 6.15 -2.00
C GLN A 162 -21.72 4.78 -2.30
N ILE A 163 -22.54 3.79 -2.64
CA ILE A 163 -22.09 2.47 -3.07
C ILE A 163 -21.79 2.52 -4.57
N LEU A 164 -20.59 2.09 -4.97
CA LEU A 164 -20.12 2.14 -6.36
C LEU A 164 -20.40 0.85 -7.14
N VAL A 165 -20.74 -0.24 -6.43
CA VAL A 165 -20.95 -1.56 -7.00
C VAL A 165 -22.43 -1.92 -7.01
N GLN A 166 -22.82 -2.81 -7.93
CA GLN A 166 -24.19 -3.31 -8.06
C GLN A 166 -24.28 -4.79 -7.66
N GLU A 167 -25.48 -5.27 -7.46
CA GLU A 167 -25.73 -6.67 -7.18
C GLU A 167 -25.32 -7.54 -8.38
N ASN A 168 -24.66 -8.66 -8.10
CA ASN A 168 -24.05 -9.57 -9.08
C ASN A 168 -22.90 -9.00 -9.92
N ASP A 169 -22.34 -7.84 -9.56
CA ASP A 169 -21.12 -7.35 -10.19
C ASP A 169 -19.91 -8.20 -9.75
N PHE A 170 -19.03 -8.46 -10.71
CA PHE A 170 -17.73 -9.07 -10.39
C PHE A 170 -16.72 -7.98 -10.04
N VAL A 171 -16.20 -8.03 -8.81
CA VAL A 171 -15.17 -7.12 -8.32
C VAL A 171 -13.84 -7.84 -8.12
N ARG A 172 -12.76 -7.15 -8.41
CA ARG A 172 -11.40 -7.62 -8.11
C ARG A 172 -10.95 -7.10 -6.75
N ALA A 173 -10.00 -7.80 -6.15
CA ALA A 173 -9.32 -7.33 -4.95
C ALA A 173 -8.71 -5.92 -5.17
N GLY A 174 -8.96 -5.00 -4.24
CA GLY A 174 -8.53 -3.62 -4.34
C GLY A 174 -9.48 -2.65 -5.04
N VAL A 175 -10.63 -3.12 -5.53
CA VAL A 175 -11.67 -2.24 -6.08
C VAL A 175 -12.48 -1.59 -4.95
N PRO A 176 -12.70 -0.27 -4.97
CA PRO A 176 -13.52 0.40 -3.97
C PRO A 176 -15.01 0.02 -4.13
N LEU A 177 -15.63 -0.37 -3.03
CA LEU A 177 -17.05 -0.69 -2.93
C LEU A 177 -17.90 0.54 -2.61
N SER A 178 -17.30 1.51 -1.95
CA SER A 178 -17.95 2.78 -1.59
C SER A 178 -17.14 3.98 -2.07
N ASP A 179 -17.81 5.12 -2.18
CA ASP A 179 -17.15 6.40 -2.43
C ASP A 179 -16.25 6.78 -1.26
N GLY A 180 -15.14 7.47 -1.57
CA GLY A 180 -14.13 7.88 -0.61
C GLY A 180 -12.71 7.69 -1.14
N ALA A 181 -11.73 8.14 -0.38
CA ALA A 181 -10.32 7.94 -0.71
C ALA A 181 -9.84 6.55 -0.22
N ILE A 182 -9.13 5.83 -1.07
CA ILE A 182 -8.59 4.53 -0.70
C ILE A 182 -7.43 4.74 0.29
N THR A 183 -7.41 3.95 1.35
CA THR A 183 -6.33 3.96 2.34
C THR A 183 -5.08 3.32 1.75
N PRO A 184 -3.90 3.99 1.77
CA PRO A 184 -2.67 3.41 1.23
C PRO A 184 -2.30 2.06 1.88
N ASP A 185 -2.58 1.89 3.18
CA ASP A 185 -2.33 0.63 3.89
C ASP A 185 -3.19 -0.53 3.38
N ASP A 186 -4.44 -0.28 2.97
CA ASP A 186 -5.31 -1.31 2.38
C ASP A 186 -4.77 -1.76 1.01
N ILE A 187 -4.30 -0.81 0.19
CA ILE A 187 -3.66 -1.14 -1.08
C ILE A 187 -2.40 -2.00 -0.84
N LEU A 188 -1.59 -1.62 0.16
CA LEU A 188 -0.37 -2.36 0.50
C LEU A 188 -0.70 -3.81 0.90
N ARG A 189 -1.72 -3.98 1.73
CA ARG A 189 -2.14 -5.30 2.23
C ARG A 189 -2.74 -6.18 1.14
N ILE A 190 -3.52 -5.59 0.22
CA ILE A 190 -4.31 -6.32 -0.77
C ILE A 190 -3.54 -6.52 -2.08
N GLN A 191 -2.95 -5.44 -2.61
CA GLN A 191 -2.32 -5.43 -3.94
C GLN A 191 -0.79 -5.44 -3.90
N GLY A 192 -0.20 -5.21 -2.73
CA GLY A 192 1.24 -5.24 -2.53
C GLY A 192 1.97 -3.91 -2.75
N PRO A 193 3.31 -3.91 -2.58
CA PRO A 193 4.10 -2.68 -2.54
C PRO A 193 4.15 -1.91 -3.86
N ALA A 194 4.18 -2.59 -5.00
CA ALA A 194 4.24 -1.94 -6.31
C ALA A 194 2.98 -1.12 -6.61
N ALA A 195 1.80 -1.64 -6.24
CA ALA A 195 0.53 -0.94 -6.43
C ALA A 195 0.43 0.33 -5.59
N VAL A 196 0.92 0.29 -4.32
CA VAL A 196 0.96 1.47 -3.45
C VAL A 196 1.89 2.55 -4.01
N GLN A 197 3.07 2.16 -4.52
CA GLN A 197 4.00 3.11 -5.12
C GLN A 197 3.35 3.83 -6.30
N GLN A 198 2.73 3.07 -7.21
CA GLN A 198 2.03 3.64 -8.36
C GLN A 198 0.86 4.54 -7.93
N TYR A 199 0.06 4.10 -6.97
CA TYR A 199 -1.05 4.88 -6.42
C TYR A 199 -0.58 6.22 -5.86
N LEU A 200 0.43 6.22 -4.99
CA LEU A 200 0.95 7.44 -4.37
C LEU A 200 1.52 8.41 -5.40
N VAL A 201 2.31 7.94 -6.37
CA VAL A 201 2.84 8.79 -7.44
C VAL A 201 1.70 9.42 -8.23
N ASN A 202 0.70 8.64 -8.63
CA ASN A 202 -0.42 9.12 -9.43
C ASN A 202 -1.25 10.17 -8.68
N GLU A 203 -1.61 9.89 -7.42
CA GLU A 203 -2.40 10.82 -6.59
C GLU A 203 -1.67 12.14 -6.35
N ILE A 204 -0.37 12.07 -6.00
CA ILE A 204 0.44 13.29 -5.78
C ILE A 204 0.57 14.09 -7.07
N GLN A 205 0.83 13.43 -8.20
CA GLN A 205 0.93 14.08 -9.51
C GLN A 205 -0.38 14.70 -9.95
N GLU A 206 -1.51 14.04 -9.67
CA GLU A 206 -2.82 14.61 -10.00
C GLU A 206 -3.04 15.93 -9.27
N VAL A 207 -2.75 16.01 -7.96
CA VAL A 207 -2.87 17.26 -7.20
C VAL A 207 -2.00 18.37 -7.79
N TYR A 208 -0.73 18.07 -8.14
CA TYR A 208 0.16 19.08 -8.74
C TYR A 208 -0.28 19.50 -10.14
N ARG A 209 -0.72 18.56 -10.97
CA ARG A 209 -1.23 18.86 -12.33
C ARG A 209 -2.48 19.74 -12.29
N LEU A 210 -3.36 19.54 -11.32
CA LEU A 210 -4.53 20.39 -11.10
C LEU A 210 -4.16 21.84 -10.79
N GLN A 211 -3.01 22.06 -10.16
CA GLN A 211 -2.47 23.38 -9.88
C GLN A 211 -1.57 23.93 -11.02
N GLY A 212 -1.49 23.23 -12.15
CA GLY A 212 -0.67 23.62 -13.30
C GLY A 212 0.84 23.41 -13.11
N VAL A 213 1.26 22.76 -12.04
CA VAL A 213 2.67 22.49 -11.74
C VAL A 213 3.10 21.16 -12.36
N LYS A 214 4.19 21.19 -13.12
CA LYS A 214 4.81 20.00 -13.73
C LYS A 214 6.05 19.59 -12.95
N ILE A 215 6.03 18.42 -12.36
CA ILE A 215 7.16 17.83 -11.61
C ILE A 215 7.44 16.46 -12.20
N ASN A 216 8.72 16.08 -12.29
CA ASN A 216 9.09 14.74 -12.76
C ASN A 216 8.76 13.71 -11.67
N ASP A 217 8.19 12.58 -12.08
CA ASP A 217 7.78 11.48 -11.19
C ASP A 217 8.91 10.97 -10.30
N LYS A 218 10.15 11.01 -10.78
CA LYS A 218 11.33 10.54 -10.06
C LYS A 218 11.54 11.21 -8.70
N HIS A 219 11.14 12.46 -8.55
CA HIS A 219 11.22 13.15 -7.26
C HIS A 219 10.32 12.52 -6.20
N PHE A 220 9.12 12.08 -6.61
CA PHE A 220 8.18 11.39 -5.72
C PHE A 220 8.58 9.93 -5.51
N GLU A 221 9.05 9.25 -6.56
CA GLU A 221 9.52 7.86 -6.48
C GLU A 221 10.63 7.69 -5.45
N VAL A 222 11.60 8.62 -5.39
CA VAL A 222 12.67 8.60 -4.39
C VAL A 222 12.12 8.72 -2.97
N VAL A 223 11.17 9.64 -2.75
CA VAL A 223 10.53 9.83 -1.44
C VAL A 223 9.73 8.59 -1.03
N ILE A 224 8.89 8.08 -1.92
CA ILE A 224 8.05 6.90 -1.66
C ILE A 224 8.91 5.66 -1.38
N ARG A 225 10.04 5.50 -2.08
CA ARG A 225 11.00 4.43 -1.80
C ARG A 225 11.52 4.51 -0.37
N GLN A 226 11.79 5.72 0.16
CA GLN A 226 12.22 5.89 1.54
C GLN A 226 11.10 5.55 2.54
N MET A 227 9.83 5.84 2.21
CA MET A 227 8.67 5.49 3.03
C MET A 227 8.47 3.97 3.17
N MET A 228 8.97 3.18 2.24
CA MET A 228 8.79 1.71 2.18
C MET A 228 10.08 0.93 2.46
N ARG A 229 11.05 1.53 3.15
CA ARG A 229 12.34 0.86 3.43
C ARG A 229 12.28 -0.18 4.53
N LYS A 230 11.23 -0.24 5.32
CA LYS A 230 11.12 -1.11 6.48
C LYS A 230 10.08 -2.19 6.29
N VAL A 231 10.34 -3.30 6.96
CA VAL A 231 9.42 -4.42 7.10
C VAL A 231 9.14 -4.66 8.59
N ARG A 232 7.98 -5.20 8.88
CA ARG A 232 7.60 -5.66 10.21
C ARG A 232 7.73 -7.18 10.26
N VAL A 233 8.49 -7.67 11.21
CA VAL A 233 8.67 -9.11 11.43
C VAL A 233 7.36 -9.69 11.95
N GLN A 234 6.84 -10.73 11.29
CA GLN A 234 5.67 -11.47 11.74
C GLN A 234 6.08 -12.68 12.58
N ASP A 235 6.93 -13.51 12.02
CA ASP A 235 7.49 -14.67 12.69
C ASP A 235 9.02 -14.56 12.61
N PRO A 236 9.71 -14.45 13.73
CA PRO A 236 11.16 -14.36 13.76
C PRO A 236 11.86 -15.68 13.41
N GLY A 237 11.18 -16.82 13.46
CA GLY A 237 11.81 -18.12 13.26
C GLY A 237 13.03 -18.32 14.17
N ASP A 238 14.12 -18.79 13.59
CA ASP A 238 15.39 -19.00 14.30
C ASP A 238 16.36 -17.79 14.20
N THR A 239 15.87 -16.64 13.72
CA THR A 239 16.66 -15.41 13.63
C THR A 239 16.76 -14.68 14.98
N LEU A 240 17.65 -13.70 15.07
CA LEU A 240 17.80 -12.84 16.26
C LEU A 240 16.74 -11.73 16.34
N PHE A 241 15.78 -11.71 15.44
CA PHE A 241 14.75 -10.68 15.42
C PHE A 241 13.69 -10.94 16.49
N LEU A 242 13.01 -9.84 16.87
CA LEU A 242 11.84 -9.93 17.76
C LEU A 242 10.56 -9.83 16.92
N GLU A 243 9.51 -10.46 17.42
CA GLU A 243 8.17 -10.31 16.85
C GLU A 243 7.73 -8.83 16.84
N ASP A 244 7.03 -8.40 15.81
CA ASP A 244 6.59 -7.01 15.57
C ASP A 244 7.72 -5.97 15.43
N GLN A 245 8.98 -6.38 15.40
CA GLN A 245 10.11 -5.47 15.21
C GLN A 245 10.11 -4.84 13.81
N LEU A 246 10.37 -3.53 13.74
CA LEU A 246 10.55 -2.80 12.48
C LEU A 246 12.02 -2.79 12.08
N ILE A 247 12.34 -3.46 10.97
CA ILE A 247 13.71 -3.64 10.48
C ILE A 247 13.85 -3.10 9.06
N HIS A 248 15.03 -2.67 8.68
CA HIS A 248 15.30 -2.35 7.28
C HIS A 248 15.25 -3.60 6.40
N THR A 249 14.58 -3.52 5.26
CA THR A 249 14.43 -4.63 4.31
C THR A 249 15.78 -5.27 3.93
N LYS A 250 16.83 -4.46 3.78
CA LYS A 250 18.17 -4.98 3.48
C LYS A 250 18.73 -5.82 4.63
N ASP A 251 18.59 -5.35 5.87
CA ASP A 251 19.13 -6.06 7.04
C ASP A 251 18.35 -7.35 7.28
N PHE A 252 17.02 -7.33 7.02
CA PHE A 252 16.17 -8.51 7.07
C PHE A 252 16.59 -9.58 6.04
N ILE A 253 16.82 -9.18 4.80
CA ILE A 253 17.28 -10.09 3.73
C ILE A 253 18.66 -10.65 4.07
N LEU A 254 19.59 -9.80 4.48
CA LEU A 254 20.96 -10.23 4.82
C LEU A 254 20.98 -11.24 5.97
N GLU A 255 20.12 -11.10 6.97
CA GLU A 255 20.05 -12.06 8.07
C GLU A 255 19.45 -13.39 7.64
N ASN A 256 18.37 -13.36 6.86
CA ASN A 256 17.80 -14.58 6.28
C ASN A 256 18.79 -15.29 5.34
N ASP A 257 19.55 -14.53 4.54
CA ASP A 257 20.56 -15.10 3.63
C ASP A 257 21.70 -15.78 4.40
N LYS A 258 22.12 -15.23 5.56
CA LYS A 258 23.13 -15.88 6.42
C LYS A 258 22.66 -17.23 6.95
N LEU A 259 21.36 -17.33 7.26
CA LEU A 259 20.77 -18.54 7.82
C LEU A 259 20.35 -19.54 6.75
N TYR A 260 20.31 -19.13 5.49
CA TYR A 260 19.88 -19.99 4.39
C TYR A 260 20.79 -21.21 4.25
N GLY A 261 20.17 -22.40 4.31
CA GLY A 261 20.88 -23.68 4.22
C GLY A 261 21.64 -24.10 5.49
N MET A 262 21.51 -23.35 6.59
CA MET A 262 22.03 -23.77 7.90
C MET A 262 21.07 -24.73 8.61
N LYS A 263 21.54 -25.34 9.70
CA LYS A 263 20.78 -26.27 10.52
C LYS A 263 20.85 -25.87 11.98
N VAL A 264 19.74 -26.11 12.71
CA VAL A 264 19.66 -25.93 14.17
C VAL A 264 19.78 -27.28 14.84
N VAL A 265 20.63 -27.37 15.83
CA VAL A 265 20.80 -28.57 16.67
C VAL A 265 19.58 -28.71 17.57
N GLU A 266 18.82 -29.79 17.41
CA GLU A 266 17.73 -30.16 18.35
C GLU A 266 18.26 -30.96 19.52
N ASP A 267 19.03 -31.98 19.24
CA ASP A 267 19.70 -32.82 20.27
C ASP A 267 21.20 -32.91 19.94
N ALA A 268 22.01 -32.49 20.89
CA ALA A 268 23.45 -32.54 20.78
C ALA A 268 24.04 -33.95 20.91
N GLY A 269 23.25 -34.93 21.30
CA GLY A 269 23.74 -36.28 21.56
C GLY A 269 24.91 -36.28 22.54
N ASN A 270 26.03 -36.93 22.18
CA ASN A 270 27.26 -36.96 22.96
C ASN A 270 28.34 -35.98 22.46
N SER A 271 27.96 -34.92 21.74
CA SER A 271 28.90 -33.91 21.26
C SER A 271 29.31 -32.97 22.40
N ASP A 272 30.63 -32.76 22.57
CA ASP A 272 31.18 -31.78 23.51
C ASP A 272 31.25 -30.37 22.88
N SER A 273 31.21 -30.27 21.56
CA SER A 273 31.39 -29.02 20.80
C SER A 273 30.09 -28.30 20.46
N LEU A 274 28.98 -29.03 20.39
CA LEU A 274 27.69 -28.48 19.94
C LEU A 274 26.68 -28.45 21.12
N LYS A 275 25.84 -27.42 21.12
CA LYS A 275 24.79 -27.22 22.12
C LYS A 275 23.41 -27.24 21.46
N PRO A 276 22.35 -27.72 22.16
CA PRO A 276 20.98 -27.58 21.67
C PRO A 276 20.61 -26.11 21.37
N GLY A 277 19.94 -25.87 20.26
CA GLY A 277 19.59 -24.52 19.78
C GLY A 277 20.71 -23.80 19.01
N GLN A 278 21.87 -24.38 18.88
CA GLN A 278 22.98 -23.78 18.11
C GLN A 278 22.76 -23.92 16.61
N ILE A 279 23.01 -22.83 15.87
CA ILE A 279 22.97 -22.82 14.41
C ILE A 279 24.33 -23.24 13.87
N ILE A 280 24.34 -24.25 13.00
CA ILE A 280 25.54 -24.86 12.44
C ILE A 280 25.44 -25.02 10.92
N THR A 281 26.56 -25.12 10.28
CA THR A 281 26.60 -25.46 8.86
C THR A 281 26.38 -26.97 8.62
N PRO A 282 25.82 -27.38 7.49
CA PRO A 282 25.69 -28.81 7.15
C PRO A 282 27.04 -29.57 7.13
N ARG A 283 28.14 -28.83 6.90
CA ARG A 283 29.50 -29.40 6.94
C ARG A 283 29.90 -29.71 8.38
N GLN A 284 29.73 -28.77 9.31
CA GLN A 284 30.05 -28.98 10.73
C GLN A 284 29.24 -30.16 11.30
N LEU A 285 27.93 -30.24 10.96
CA LEU A 285 27.10 -31.38 11.38
C LEU A 285 27.65 -32.73 10.87
N ARG A 286 28.09 -32.79 9.62
CA ARG A 286 28.64 -34.02 9.03
C ARG A 286 29.98 -34.40 9.66
N ASP A 287 30.85 -33.42 9.88
CA ASP A 287 32.16 -33.65 10.47
C ASP A 287 32.02 -34.15 11.89
N GLU A 288 31.17 -33.52 12.71
CA GLU A 288 30.88 -33.93 14.09
C GLU A 288 30.23 -35.30 14.16
N ASN A 289 29.20 -35.56 13.34
CA ASN A 289 28.55 -36.87 13.30
C ASN A 289 29.50 -37.98 12.83
N SER A 290 30.49 -37.64 11.98
CA SER A 290 31.51 -38.60 11.58
C SER A 290 32.47 -38.96 12.71
N LEU A 291 32.81 -38.01 13.59
CA LEU A 291 33.61 -38.23 14.78
C LEU A 291 32.84 -39.06 15.80
N LEU A 292 31.59 -38.70 16.10
CA LEU A 292 30.74 -39.44 17.04
C LEU A 292 30.50 -40.89 16.60
N LYS A 293 30.29 -41.10 15.30
CA LYS A 293 30.11 -42.42 14.70
C LYS A 293 31.35 -43.29 14.84
N ARG A 294 32.57 -42.72 14.76
CA ARG A 294 33.84 -43.45 14.96
C ARG A 294 34.01 -43.89 16.43
N ASN A 295 33.40 -43.14 17.35
CA ASN A 295 33.49 -43.41 18.78
C ASN A 295 32.29 -44.19 19.32
N ASP A 296 31.41 -44.73 18.47
CA ASP A 296 30.16 -45.41 18.79
C ASP A 296 29.26 -44.62 19.76
N GLN A 297 29.20 -43.28 19.58
CA GLN A 297 28.44 -42.35 20.40
C GLN A 297 27.14 -41.94 19.72
N ASN A 298 26.19 -41.38 20.50
CA ASN A 298 24.94 -40.88 19.97
C ASN A 298 25.18 -39.67 19.05
N LEU A 299 24.54 -39.69 17.86
CA LEU A 299 24.69 -38.67 16.83
C LEU A 299 23.91 -37.41 17.19
N VAL A 300 24.37 -36.30 16.69
CA VAL A 300 23.67 -35.01 16.75
C VAL A 300 22.48 -35.02 15.81
N VAL A 301 21.29 -34.66 16.30
CA VAL A 301 20.06 -34.47 15.54
C VAL A 301 19.88 -32.97 15.28
N ALA A 302 19.69 -32.61 14.00
CA ALA A 302 19.50 -31.21 13.61
C ALA A 302 18.37 -31.10 12.58
N ARG A 303 17.57 -30.05 12.71
CA ARG A 303 16.56 -29.64 11.74
C ARG A 303 17.06 -28.52 10.84
N ASP A 304 16.35 -28.24 9.76
CA ASP A 304 16.61 -27.07 8.94
C ASP A 304 16.18 -25.79 9.69
N VAL A 305 16.95 -24.71 9.46
CA VAL A 305 16.65 -23.39 10.05
C VAL A 305 15.36 -22.85 9.43
N ILE A 306 14.49 -22.28 10.25
CA ILE A 306 13.30 -21.54 9.84
C ILE A 306 13.68 -20.07 9.72
N THR A 307 13.60 -19.53 8.50
CA THR A 307 13.87 -18.12 8.23
C THR A 307 12.72 -17.24 8.73
N ALA A 308 13.04 -15.99 9.10
CA ALA A 308 12.02 -15.03 9.51
C ALA A 308 11.08 -14.63 8.34
N THR A 309 9.82 -14.40 8.68
CA THR A 309 8.82 -13.84 7.77
C THR A 309 8.47 -12.41 8.17
N ALA A 310 8.20 -11.55 7.19
CA ALA A 310 7.88 -10.16 7.44
C ALA A 310 6.88 -9.59 6.42
N THR A 311 6.15 -8.56 6.84
CA THR A 311 5.27 -7.77 5.98
C THR A 311 5.86 -6.40 5.68
N PRO A 312 5.73 -5.89 4.44
CA PRO A 312 6.14 -4.53 4.12
C PRO A 312 5.27 -3.52 4.87
N VAL A 313 5.87 -2.41 5.29
CA VAL A 313 5.20 -1.34 6.03
C VAL A 313 5.39 -0.02 5.30
N LEU A 314 4.31 0.73 5.14
CA LEU A 314 4.34 2.09 4.67
C LEU A 314 4.48 3.04 5.86
N GLN A 315 5.50 3.91 5.84
CA GLN A 315 5.73 4.91 6.88
C GLN A 315 5.59 6.31 6.30
N GLY A 316 4.99 7.23 7.06
CA GLY A 316 5.02 8.65 6.71
C GLY A 316 6.45 9.20 6.69
N ILE A 317 6.67 10.25 5.91
CA ILE A 317 8.01 10.86 5.74
C ILE A 317 8.64 11.30 7.05
N THR A 318 7.86 11.88 7.96
CA THR A 318 8.34 12.31 9.29
C THR A 318 8.86 11.12 10.09
N ARG A 319 8.08 10.04 10.17
CA ARG A 319 8.47 8.83 10.90
C ARG A 319 9.66 8.12 10.23
N ALA A 320 9.68 8.06 8.90
CA ALA A 320 10.80 7.50 8.15
C ALA A 320 12.11 8.28 8.40
N SER A 321 12.03 9.61 8.51
CA SER A 321 13.19 10.49 8.78
C SER A 321 13.71 10.34 10.21
N LEU A 322 12.83 10.12 11.20
CA LEU A 322 13.24 9.91 12.60
C LEU A 322 13.80 8.51 12.86
N GLN A 323 13.41 7.54 12.06
CA GLN A 323 13.81 6.13 12.20
C GLN A 323 14.89 5.72 11.21
N THR A 324 15.74 6.64 10.76
CA THR A 324 16.91 6.33 9.92
C THR A 324 17.98 5.56 10.71
N LYS A 325 18.92 4.91 10.01
CA LYS A 325 20.07 4.25 10.65
C LYS A 325 20.96 5.24 11.39
N SER A 326 21.18 6.42 10.80
CA SER A 326 21.96 7.50 11.40
C SER A 326 21.13 8.23 12.45
N PHE A 327 21.54 8.12 13.71
CA PHE A 327 20.91 8.87 14.79
C PHE A 327 21.26 10.36 14.76
N ILE A 328 22.43 10.73 14.22
CA ILE A 328 22.84 12.13 14.03
C ILE A 328 21.89 12.82 13.05
N SER A 329 21.62 12.18 11.93
CA SER A 329 20.68 12.67 10.92
C SER A 329 19.26 12.82 11.50
N ALA A 330 18.78 11.84 12.25
CA ALA A 330 17.47 11.88 12.90
C ALA A 330 17.39 13.01 13.95
N ALA A 331 18.38 13.13 14.83
CA ALA A 331 18.44 14.13 15.89
C ALA A 331 18.46 15.57 15.34
N SER A 332 19.07 15.78 14.18
CA SER A 332 19.09 17.11 13.55
C SER A 332 17.79 17.53 12.88
N PHE A 333 16.82 16.60 12.75
CA PHE A 333 15.54 16.87 12.13
C PHE A 333 14.49 17.31 13.15
N GLN A 334 14.16 16.47 14.13
CA GLN A 334 13.20 16.72 15.20
C GLN A 334 13.52 15.89 16.45
N GLU A 335 12.93 16.22 17.59
CA GLU A 335 13.05 15.47 18.86
C GLU A 335 14.52 15.18 19.27
N THR A 336 15.42 16.16 19.11
CA THR A 336 16.87 16.01 19.28
C THR A 336 17.25 15.30 20.58
N THR A 337 16.73 15.75 21.73
CA THR A 337 17.05 15.18 23.04
C THR A 337 16.58 13.74 23.19
N LYS A 338 15.39 13.42 22.71
CA LYS A 338 14.83 12.08 22.76
C LYS A 338 15.64 11.10 21.92
N VAL A 339 15.94 11.47 20.67
CA VAL A 339 16.73 10.64 19.74
C VAL A 339 18.11 10.38 20.29
N LEU A 340 18.78 11.41 20.82
CA LEU A 340 20.12 11.26 21.40
C LEU A 340 20.10 10.38 22.66
N ASN A 341 19.11 10.53 23.53
CA ASN A 341 18.96 9.69 24.71
C ASN A 341 18.72 8.21 24.34
N GLU A 342 17.81 7.95 23.40
CA GLU A 342 17.57 6.59 22.90
C GLU A 342 18.81 5.98 22.25
N ALA A 343 19.56 6.77 21.48
CA ALA A 343 20.80 6.31 20.86
C ALA A 343 21.89 6.01 21.91
N ALA A 344 22.02 6.85 22.94
CA ALA A 344 22.97 6.64 24.03
C ALA A 344 22.65 5.39 24.86
N VAL A 345 21.36 5.19 25.23
CA VAL A 345 20.92 4.01 25.98
C VAL A 345 21.13 2.73 25.17
N ALA A 346 20.83 2.78 23.87
CA ALA A 346 21.00 1.64 22.97
C ALA A 346 22.45 1.41 22.50
N GLY A 347 23.40 2.29 22.84
CA GLY A 347 24.79 2.21 22.39
C GLY A 347 24.95 2.24 20.87
N LYS A 348 24.12 3.02 20.16
CA LYS A 348 24.14 3.08 18.70
C LYS A 348 25.43 3.69 18.18
N VAL A 349 25.95 3.13 17.09
CA VAL A 349 27.11 3.64 16.36
C VAL A 349 26.63 4.18 15.01
N ASP A 350 27.05 5.40 14.67
CA ASP A 350 26.79 6.01 13.37
C ASP A 350 28.00 5.83 12.46
N TYR A 351 27.82 5.16 11.34
CA TYR A 351 28.91 4.87 10.38
C TYR A 351 29.17 6.01 9.38
N LEU A 352 28.48 7.14 9.52
CA LEU A 352 28.62 8.32 8.65
C LEU A 352 28.52 7.99 7.15
N GLU A 353 27.55 7.17 6.80
CA GLU A 353 27.32 6.74 5.41
C GLU A 353 26.59 7.79 4.56
N GLY A 354 25.80 8.66 5.18
CA GLY A 354 24.97 9.65 4.49
C GLY A 354 25.66 11.01 4.36
N LEU A 355 24.98 11.94 3.69
CA LEU A 355 25.50 13.29 3.47
C LEU A 355 25.38 14.16 4.72
N LYS A 356 24.23 14.11 5.38
CA LYS A 356 23.84 15.02 6.47
C LYS A 356 24.73 14.86 7.70
N GLU A 357 24.96 13.63 8.12
CA GLU A 357 25.82 13.30 9.26
C GLU A 357 27.25 13.72 9.03
N ASN A 358 27.82 13.54 7.83
CA ASN A 358 29.16 13.99 7.49
C ASN A 358 29.29 15.50 7.52
N VAL A 359 28.30 16.23 7.00
CA VAL A 359 28.27 17.70 7.07
C VAL A 359 28.23 18.20 8.52
N ILE A 360 27.40 17.57 9.37
CA ILE A 360 27.30 17.96 10.79
C ILE A 360 28.58 17.76 11.54
N VAL A 361 29.31 16.67 11.27
CA VAL A 361 30.61 16.36 11.91
C VAL A 361 31.74 17.15 11.30
N GLY A 362 31.56 17.78 10.13
CA GLY A 362 32.61 18.55 9.44
C GLY A 362 33.48 17.72 8.50
N HIS A 363 33.05 16.51 8.16
CA HIS A 363 33.70 15.65 7.18
C HIS A 363 33.27 15.99 5.75
N ARG A 364 34.10 15.60 4.78
CA ARG A 364 33.69 15.65 3.37
C ARG A 364 32.50 14.73 3.14
N ILE A 365 31.59 15.16 2.29
CA ILE A 365 30.43 14.30 1.91
C ILE A 365 30.92 13.07 1.13
N PRO A 366 30.37 11.88 1.35
CA PRO A 366 30.78 10.65 0.66
C PRO A 366 30.17 10.59 -0.75
N ALA A 367 30.42 11.63 -1.54
CA ALA A 367 29.93 11.75 -2.91
C ALA A 367 30.93 12.56 -3.76
N GLY A 368 31.04 12.25 -5.04
CA GLY A 368 31.98 12.88 -5.94
C GLY A 368 33.42 12.70 -5.49
N THR A 369 34.18 13.76 -5.43
CA THR A 369 35.63 13.76 -5.00
C THR A 369 35.83 13.47 -3.50
N GLY A 370 34.76 13.43 -2.70
CA GLY A 370 34.77 13.05 -1.27
C GLY A 370 34.51 11.58 -1.02
N MET A 371 34.39 10.74 -2.04
CA MET A 371 34.25 9.28 -1.88
C MET A 371 35.56 8.69 -1.36
N ARG A 372 35.46 7.74 -0.42
CA ARG A 372 36.62 7.09 0.20
C ARG A 372 37.56 6.43 -0.81
N GLU A 373 37.07 6.04 -1.96
CA GLU A 373 37.83 5.48 -3.08
C GLU A 373 38.87 6.47 -3.63
N TYR A 374 38.58 7.77 -3.51
CA TYR A 374 39.45 8.84 -4.01
C TYR A 374 40.35 9.48 -2.94
N ASP A 375 40.23 9.07 -1.66
CA ASP A 375 41.02 9.65 -0.57
C ASP A 375 42.55 9.49 -0.80
N HIS A 376 42.96 8.45 -1.50
CA HIS A 376 44.36 8.19 -1.84
C HIS A 376 44.73 8.56 -3.28
N THR A 377 43.77 9.20 -4.01
CA THR A 377 44.01 9.59 -5.40
C THR A 377 44.71 10.95 -5.44
N ILE A 378 45.92 10.96 -5.92
CA ILE A 378 46.70 12.19 -6.14
C ILE A 378 46.54 12.60 -7.61
N VAL A 379 46.03 13.80 -7.81
CA VAL A 379 45.93 14.38 -9.15
C VAL A 379 47.17 15.24 -9.37
N GLY A 380 48.06 14.80 -10.24
CA GLY A 380 49.27 15.49 -10.58
C GLY A 380 49.79 15.07 -11.95
N SER A 381 50.84 15.70 -12.42
CA SER A 381 51.57 15.28 -13.60
C SER A 381 52.33 13.99 -13.32
N LYS A 382 52.74 13.29 -14.39
CA LYS A 382 53.56 12.08 -14.26
C LYS A 382 54.94 12.40 -13.65
N GLU A 383 55.38 13.63 -13.82
CA GLU A 383 56.63 14.16 -13.25
C GLU A 383 56.49 14.34 -11.75
N ASP A 384 55.41 14.98 -11.26
CA ASP A 384 55.09 15.13 -9.83
C ASP A 384 55.00 13.79 -9.11
N TYR A 385 54.41 12.77 -9.77
CA TYR A 385 54.32 11.43 -9.21
C TYR A 385 55.72 10.78 -9.06
N ASN A 386 56.59 10.93 -10.05
CA ASN A 386 57.93 10.38 -10.00
C ASN A 386 58.80 11.07 -8.92
N GLU A 387 58.67 12.40 -8.74
CA GLU A 387 59.32 13.14 -7.64
C GLU A 387 58.80 12.70 -6.27
N MET A 388 57.51 12.50 -6.10
CA MET A 388 56.93 11.95 -4.86
C MET A 388 57.44 10.56 -4.52
N MET A 389 57.58 9.70 -5.53
CA MET A 389 58.11 8.34 -5.33
C MET A 389 59.60 8.35 -5.03
N ALA A 390 60.37 9.19 -5.69
CA ALA A 390 61.80 9.37 -5.39
C ALA A 390 62.03 9.87 -3.96
N ASN A 391 61.23 10.85 -3.51
CA ASN A 391 61.30 11.35 -2.12
C ASN A 391 60.82 10.30 -1.09
N LYS A 392 59.94 9.39 -1.42
CA LYS A 392 59.49 8.28 -0.54
C LYS A 392 60.58 7.24 -0.32
N GLU A 393 61.42 6.99 -1.31
CA GLU A 393 62.58 6.10 -1.18
C GLU A 393 63.68 6.68 -0.30
N GLU A 394 63.81 8.01 -0.22
CA GLU A 394 64.77 8.70 0.66
C GLU A 394 64.39 8.62 2.16
N TYR A 395 63.15 8.37 2.53
CA TYR A 395 62.67 8.23 3.93
C TYR A 395 62.66 6.78 4.44
N ILE A 396 63.07 5.81 3.64
CA ILE A 396 63.11 4.39 4.02
C ILE A 396 64.51 3.90 4.37
N TYR A 397 65.54 4.78 4.30
CA TYR A 397 66.90 4.48 4.74
C TYR A 397 67.29 5.23 6.00
#